data_4b2f016194e1a03c3cebc6f60f670652
#
_entry.id   4b2f016194e1a03c3cebc6f60f670652
#
_cell.length_a   1.000
_cell.length_b   1.000
_cell.length_c   1.000
_cell.angle_alpha   90.00
_cell.angle_beta   90.00
_cell.angle_gamma   90.00
#
_symmetry.space_group_name_H-M   'P 1'
#
loop_
_entity.id
_entity.type
_entity.pdbx_description
1 polymer ?
#
loop_
_entity_poly.entity_id
_entity_poly.type
_entity_poly.pdbx_seq_one_letter_code
_entity_poly.pdbx_strand_id
1 'polypeptide(L)'
;MSKRLSRTVLGVAVLSLVTLGLPATASAGQHVKAERTVADVVPAPVDAKPDPRSDFRLGPATVIRTDREGRQVAEYLAGLLRPATGYRLPVVSGHRGGGPAISLETGHASGRVGAEGYQLKVSRSGVSLKANTDDGLFLGVQTLRQLLPSAIEAKTVQKRSWVVSGGTVLDYPRFGYRSAMLDVARHFFTPDQVKLYIDQIAQYKINNLHLHLSDDQGWRIEIKSWPKLATVGGQTAVGGAPGGYYTQEQYKDLVRYAASRHITIVPEIDMPGHTNAAQYSYAELNCDGKPIPPRTDIEVGYSSLCIGKDITYKFVDDVIRELSAITPGKYINIGGDEAHSTTPEDYQTFATKVHPIVAKYGKTITGWHDIAKTKPPVSAVPQFWGTTGTDAHVAEAAARGNKILMSPANKAYLDMKYHPQTPLGLSWAGLIEVKTGYDWDPATYLQGVTEKNVIGVEAPLWSETLITSDHIEFMAFPRLPGYAEIGWSPKDSRTWDAYRLRLAKQSPRWVQQGIDFYRSTQVDWK
;
A
#
# COMPACT_ATOMS: atom_id res chain seq x y z
N MET A 1 -36.61 -31.34 67.78
CA MET A 1 -36.88 -32.79 67.71
C MET A 1 -35.78 -33.35 66.79
N SER A 2 -34.70 -33.77 67.32
CA SER A 2 -34.32 -35.09 67.98
C SER A 2 -34.53 -36.29 67.05
N LYS A 3 -33.40 -36.90 66.59
CA LYS A 3 -32.94 -38.31 66.76
C LYS A 3 -31.77 -38.49 65.76
N ARG A 4 -30.58 -38.59 66.10
CA ARG A 4 -29.66 -39.57 66.78
C ARG A 4 -29.65 -40.97 66.13
N LEU A 5 -28.37 -41.38 65.87
CA LEU A 5 -27.75 -42.75 65.92
C LEU A 5 -27.83 -43.51 64.56
N SER A 6 -26.78 -44.20 64.11
CA SER A 6 -25.81 -45.05 64.76
C SER A 6 -24.56 -45.34 63.91
N ARG A 7 -23.46 -45.62 64.59
CA ARG A 7 -22.15 -46.06 64.05
C ARG A 7 -22.18 -47.54 63.65
N THR A 8 -21.44 -47.90 62.60
CA THR A 8 -20.82 -49.25 62.58
C THR A 8 -19.43 -49.15 61.95
N VAL A 9 -18.44 -49.70 62.70
CA VAL A 9 -17.03 -49.84 62.35
C VAL A 9 -16.82 -51.28 61.87
N LEU A 10 -16.07 -51.49 60.79
CA LEU A 10 -15.29 -52.73 60.48
C LEU A 10 -14.47 -52.39 59.21
N GLY A 11 -13.20 -52.48 59.23
CA GLY A 11 -12.34 -53.61 59.19
C GLY A 11 -11.27 -53.33 58.17
N VAL A 12 -10.01 -53.09 58.56
CA VAL A 12 -8.81 -52.82 57.71
C VAL A 12 -8.42 -54.10 56.97
N ALA A 13 -8.25 -54.00 55.66
CA ALA A 13 -7.42 -54.94 54.87
C ALA A 13 -6.43 -54.13 54.03
N VAL A 14 -5.16 -54.21 54.40
CA VAL A 14 -4.02 -53.63 53.65
C VAL A 14 -3.69 -54.59 52.52
N LEU A 15 -3.95 -54.16 51.26
CA LEU A 15 -3.44 -54.84 50.07
C LEU A 15 -2.32 -53.97 49.49
N SER A 16 -1.07 -54.45 49.57
CA SER A 16 0.11 -53.84 48.95
C SER A 16 0.07 -54.09 47.45
N LEU A 17 -0.25 -53.06 46.64
CA LEU A 17 -0.09 -53.11 45.20
C LEU A 17 1.34 -52.68 44.86
N VAL A 18 2.09 -53.62 44.29
CA VAL A 18 3.36 -53.38 43.60
C VAL A 18 3.03 -52.73 42.29
N THR A 19 3.31 -51.43 42.14
CA THR A 19 3.22 -50.74 40.88
C THR A 19 4.47 -51.03 40.05
N LEU A 20 4.32 -51.92 39.08
CA LEU A 20 5.28 -52.02 37.95
C LEU A 20 5.28 -50.71 37.17
N GLY A 21 6.38 -49.98 37.26
CA GLY A 21 6.60 -48.78 36.47
C GLY A 21 6.67 -49.12 34.96
N LEU A 22 5.65 -48.72 34.21
CA LEU A 22 5.71 -48.70 32.77
C LEU A 22 6.72 -47.60 32.33
N PRO A 23 7.64 -47.90 31.40
CA PRO A 23 8.52 -46.87 30.88
C PRO A 23 7.66 -45.81 30.20
N ALA A 24 7.86 -44.54 30.58
CA ALA A 24 7.28 -43.39 29.87
C ALA A 24 7.75 -43.45 28.42
N THR A 25 6.84 -43.84 27.54
CA THR A 25 7.06 -43.67 26.08
C THR A 25 7.27 -42.18 25.83
N ALA A 26 8.50 -41.81 25.50
CA ALA A 26 8.82 -40.49 25.03
C ALA A 26 7.87 -40.21 23.84
N SER A 27 6.91 -39.31 24.03
CA SER A 27 6.03 -38.83 22.99
C SER A 27 6.94 -38.26 21.90
N ALA A 28 7.05 -38.96 20.80
CA ALA A 28 7.72 -38.46 19.63
C ALA A 28 7.06 -37.11 19.29
N GLY A 29 7.78 -36.02 19.52
CA GLY A 29 7.26 -34.66 19.35
C GLY A 29 6.59 -34.56 18.00
N GLN A 30 5.29 -34.33 17.98
CA GLN A 30 4.56 -34.09 16.74
C GLN A 30 5.31 -33.02 15.94
N HIS A 31 5.77 -33.37 14.74
CA HIS A 31 6.40 -32.42 13.82
C HIS A 31 5.34 -31.38 13.41
N VAL A 32 5.33 -30.23 14.10
CA VAL A 32 4.50 -29.10 13.70
C VAL A 32 4.97 -28.67 12.32
N LYS A 33 4.09 -28.79 11.33
CA LYS A 33 4.34 -28.36 9.95
C LYS A 33 4.06 -26.87 9.79
N ALA A 34 4.64 -26.24 8.77
CA ALA A 34 4.28 -24.89 8.36
C ALA A 34 2.79 -24.82 7.94
N GLU A 35 2.14 -23.71 8.28
CA GLU A 35 0.72 -23.48 7.94
C GLU A 35 0.50 -23.17 6.45
N ARG A 36 1.57 -22.78 5.76
CA ARG A 36 1.57 -22.32 4.38
C ARG A 36 2.76 -22.90 3.64
N THR A 37 2.76 -22.75 2.31
CA THR A 37 3.92 -23.04 1.47
C THR A 37 4.48 -21.74 0.88
N VAL A 38 5.67 -21.78 0.33
CA VAL A 38 6.29 -20.61 -0.36
C VAL A 38 5.47 -20.13 -1.57
N ALA A 39 4.52 -20.92 -2.06
CA ALA A 39 3.61 -20.57 -3.15
C ALA A 39 2.30 -19.90 -2.67
N ASP A 40 2.07 -19.82 -1.36
CA ASP A 40 0.82 -19.31 -0.77
C ASP A 40 0.84 -17.79 -0.49
N VAL A 41 1.87 -17.08 -0.91
CA VAL A 41 2.04 -15.65 -0.68
C VAL A 41 1.30 -14.79 -1.70
N VAL A 42 0.98 -13.56 -1.32
CA VAL A 42 0.40 -12.52 -2.18
C VAL A 42 1.29 -11.28 -2.09
N PRO A 43 1.75 -10.72 -3.21
CA PRO A 43 1.65 -11.18 -4.61
C PRO A 43 2.32 -12.52 -4.87
N ALA A 44 1.83 -13.25 -5.89
CA ALA A 44 2.43 -14.50 -6.34
C ALA A 44 3.86 -14.30 -6.85
N PRO A 45 4.84 -15.08 -6.40
CA PRO A 45 6.21 -14.97 -6.88
C PRO A 45 6.36 -15.44 -8.34
N VAL A 46 7.44 -14.99 -8.97
CA VAL A 46 7.83 -15.42 -10.32
C VAL A 46 8.13 -16.94 -10.37
N ASP A 47 8.84 -17.45 -9.37
CA ASP A 47 9.11 -18.89 -9.22
C ASP A 47 9.14 -19.26 -7.72
N ALA A 48 8.36 -20.26 -7.34
CA ALA A 48 8.27 -20.76 -5.97
C ALA A 48 8.27 -22.28 -5.98
N LYS A 49 9.24 -22.88 -5.27
CA LYS A 49 9.40 -24.33 -5.16
C LYS A 49 9.28 -24.76 -3.70
N PRO A 50 8.10 -25.24 -3.26
CA PRO A 50 7.90 -25.73 -1.91
C PRO A 50 8.75 -26.99 -1.62
N ASP A 51 9.35 -27.05 -0.41
CA ASP A 51 9.97 -28.26 0.14
C ASP A 51 9.60 -28.39 1.63
N PRO A 52 8.47 -29.02 1.95
CA PRO A 52 8.02 -29.17 3.34
C PRO A 52 8.97 -29.96 4.24
N ARG A 53 9.97 -30.65 3.67
CA ARG A 53 10.99 -31.35 4.43
C ARG A 53 12.11 -30.43 4.92
N SER A 54 12.15 -29.21 4.42
CA SER A 54 13.14 -28.20 4.76
C SER A 54 12.60 -27.06 5.62
N ASP A 55 11.45 -27.20 6.26
CA ASP A 55 10.87 -26.22 7.16
C ASP A 55 11.87 -25.77 8.25
N PHE A 56 11.94 -24.46 8.48
CA PHE A 56 12.81 -23.85 9.49
C PHE A 56 12.02 -23.54 10.77
N ARG A 57 12.55 -23.96 11.93
CA ARG A 57 12.03 -23.59 13.25
C ARG A 57 12.75 -22.36 13.78
N LEU A 58 12.02 -21.25 13.84
CA LEU A 58 12.48 -20.05 14.53
C LEU A 58 12.44 -20.31 16.04
N GLY A 59 13.56 -20.11 16.72
CA GLY A 59 13.69 -20.38 18.16
C GLY A 59 14.47 -19.28 18.88
N PRO A 60 14.57 -19.37 20.22
CA PRO A 60 15.24 -18.35 21.05
C PRO A 60 16.72 -18.14 20.71
N ALA A 61 17.38 -19.16 20.15
CA ALA A 61 18.79 -19.09 19.73
C ALA A 61 18.98 -18.53 18.32
N THR A 62 17.88 -18.22 17.59
CA THR A 62 17.98 -17.68 16.24
C THR A 62 18.54 -16.27 16.27
N VAL A 63 19.47 -15.98 15.36
CA VAL A 63 20.04 -14.65 15.13
C VAL A 63 19.64 -14.14 13.73
N ILE A 64 19.58 -12.83 13.57
CA ILE A 64 19.44 -12.19 12.25
C ILE A 64 20.83 -11.70 11.84
N ARG A 65 21.36 -12.24 10.73
CA ARG A 65 22.66 -11.86 10.18
C ARG A 65 22.47 -10.93 9.01
N THR A 66 23.33 -9.92 8.89
CA THR A 66 23.26 -8.99 7.76
C THR A 66 24.62 -8.34 7.50
N ASP A 67 24.81 -7.80 6.31
CA ASP A 67 25.84 -6.82 6.00
C ASP A 67 25.46 -5.43 6.53
N ARG A 68 26.30 -4.43 6.21
CA ARG A 68 26.06 -3.04 6.64
C ARG A 68 24.82 -2.43 5.97
N GLU A 69 24.63 -2.72 4.69
CA GLU A 69 23.57 -2.12 3.86
C GLU A 69 22.19 -2.67 4.25
N GLY A 70 22.07 -3.98 4.51
CA GLY A 70 20.83 -4.61 4.94
C GLY A 70 20.44 -4.38 6.41
N ARG A 71 21.23 -3.61 7.19
CA ARG A 71 21.04 -3.49 8.64
C ARG A 71 19.68 -2.91 9.02
N GLN A 72 19.21 -1.87 8.32
CA GLN A 72 17.91 -1.26 8.61
C GLN A 72 16.77 -2.25 8.38
N VAL A 73 16.83 -3.02 7.30
CA VAL A 73 15.84 -4.08 6.99
C VAL A 73 15.90 -5.21 8.01
N ALA A 74 17.08 -5.57 8.50
CA ALA A 74 17.25 -6.57 9.55
C ALA A 74 16.64 -6.14 10.89
N GLU A 75 16.83 -4.89 11.28
CA GLU A 75 16.18 -4.33 12.49
C GLU A 75 14.65 -4.22 12.32
N TYR A 76 14.17 -3.85 11.14
CA TYR A 76 12.73 -3.90 10.82
C TYR A 76 12.18 -5.32 10.98
N LEU A 77 12.84 -6.34 10.42
CA LEU A 77 12.44 -7.74 10.60
C LEU A 77 12.45 -8.15 12.07
N ALA A 78 13.49 -7.79 12.82
CA ALA A 78 13.57 -8.08 14.25
C ALA A 78 12.40 -7.42 15.01
N GLY A 79 12.07 -6.17 14.68
CA GLY A 79 10.94 -5.44 15.24
C GLY A 79 9.60 -6.11 14.98
N LEU A 80 9.40 -6.70 13.80
CA LEU A 80 8.20 -7.47 13.47
C LEU A 80 8.08 -8.76 14.28
N LEU A 81 9.18 -9.47 14.50
CA LEU A 81 9.15 -10.82 15.07
C LEU A 81 9.16 -10.83 16.60
N ARG A 82 9.85 -9.89 17.23
CA ARG A 82 10.06 -9.87 18.69
C ARG A 82 8.77 -9.82 19.51
N PRO A 83 7.76 -9.00 19.18
CA PRO A 83 6.57 -8.89 20.03
C PRO A 83 5.81 -10.22 20.20
N ALA A 84 5.57 -10.93 19.10
CA ALA A 84 4.81 -12.17 19.11
C ALA A 84 5.62 -13.37 19.59
N THR A 85 6.93 -13.41 19.28
CA THR A 85 7.79 -14.55 19.65
C THR A 85 8.32 -14.48 21.07
N GLY A 86 8.54 -13.28 21.59
CA GLY A 86 9.28 -13.07 22.84
C GLY A 86 10.78 -13.37 22.72
N TYR A 87 11.30 -13.64 21.52
CA TYR A 87 12.70 -13.97 21.28
C TYR A 87 13.53 -12.70 21.10
N ARG A 88 14.78 -12.75 21.56
CA ARG A 88 15.69 -11.60 21.45
C ARG A 88 16.08 -11.24 20.01
N LEU A 89 16.21 -12.24 19.14
CA LEU A 89 16.56 -12.13 17.72
C LEU A 89 17.62 -11.04 17.48
N PRO A 90 18.83 -11.18 18.02
CA PRO A 90 19.87 -10.16 17.88
C PRO A 90 20.26 -9.98 16.41
N VAL A 91 20.38 -8.74 15.99
CA VAL A 91 20.92 -8.37 14.66
C VAL A 91 22.42 -8.28 14.76
N VAL A 92 23.13 -9.16 14.04
CA VAL A 92 24.59 -9.26 14.06
C VAL A 92 25.19 -9.04 12.66
N SER A 93 26.35 -8.40 12.63
CA SER A 93 27.06 -8.15 11.37
C SER A 93 27.81 -9.41 10.89
N GLY A 94 27.84 -9.58 9.55
CA GLY A 94 28.53 -10.69 8.89
C GLY A 94 27.66 -11.93 8.71
N HIS A 95 28.05 -12.76 7.73
CA HIS A 95 27.28 -13.93 7.29
C HIS A 95 27.81 -15.26 7.84
N ARG A 96 28.97 -15.23 8.49
CA ARG A 96 29.63 -16.43 9.06
C ARG A 96 29.24 -16.64 10.51
N GLY A 97 29.05 -17.90 10.88
CA GLY A 97 28.76 -18.32 12.27
C GLY A 97 27.88 -19.56 12.31
N GLY A 98 28.03 -20.35 13.35
CA GLY A 98 27.19 -21.53 13.60
C GLY A 98 25.80 -21.18 14.15
N GLY A 99 24.88 -22.16 14.16
CA GLY A 99 23.56 -22.04 14.72
C GLY A 99 22.48 -21.50 13.77
N PRO A 100 21.20 -21.53 14.20
CA PRO A 100 20.07 -21.14 13.38
C PRO A 100 20.10 -19.63 13.11
N ALA A 101 19.92 -19.23 11.84
CA ALA A 101 19.98 -17.83 11.45
C ALA A 101 18.97 -17.48 10.34
N ILE A 102 18.54 -16.21 10.34
CA ILE A 102 17.95 -15.55 9.18
C ILE A 102 19.03 -14.62 8.63
N SER A 103 19.55 -14.92 7.43
CA SER A 103 20.62 -14.16 6.80
C SER A 103 20.07 -13.28 5.69
N LEU A 104 20.34 -11.97 5.76
CA LEU A 104 20.00 -10.95 4.78
C LEU A 104 21.29 -10.48 4.12
N GLU A 105 21.40 -10.60 2.79
CA GLU A 105 22.62 -10.31 2.04
C GLU A 105 22.33 -9.36 0.87
N THR A 106 23.01 -8.20 0.84
CA THR A 106 22.90 -7.20 -0.23
C THR A 106 23.99 -7.42 -1.29
N GLY A 107 23.68 -7.19 -2.58
CA GLY A 107 24.65 -7.27 -3.68
C GLY A 107 25.03 -8.69 -4.14
N HIS A 108 24.38 -9.72 -3.61
CA HIS A 108 24.72 -11.13 -3.89
C HIS A 108 23.59 -11.93 -4.53
N ALA A 109 22.55 -11.26 -5.04
CA ALA A 109 21.49 -11.90 -5.80
C ALA A 109 21.85 -11.99 -7.30
N SER A 110 21.14 -12.83 -8.03
CA SER A 110 21.23 -12.87 -9.49
C SER A 110 20.88 -11.51 -10.09
N GLY A 111 21.62 -11.07 -11.10
CA GLY A 111 21.29 -9.84 -11.85
C GLY A 111 19.88 -9.84 -12.45
N ARG A 112 19.28 -11.03 -12.67
CA ARG A 112 17.92 -11.21 -13.17
C ARG A 112 16.85 -10.60 -12.25
N VAL A 113 17.08 -10.50 -10.95
CA VAL A 113 16.07 -9.96 -10.02
C VAL A 113 16.02 -8.42 -10.00
N GLY A 114 16.98 -7.73 -10.63
CA GLY A 114 17.02 -6.26 -10.65
C GLY A 114 17.22 -5.65 -9.26
N ALA A 115 16.73 -4.43 -9.07
CA ALA A 115 16.85 -3.70 -7.81
C ALA A 115 15.83 -4.18 -6.76
N GLU A 116 14.59 -4.40 -7.15
CA GLU A 116 13.50 -4.72 -6.22
C GLU A 116 13.26 -6.22 -6.01
N GLY A 117 13.88 -7.08 -6.79
CA GLY A 117 13.71 -8.52 -6.66
C GLY A 117 14.67 -9.16 -5.65
N TYR A 118 14.39 -10.43 -5.34
CA TYR A 118 15.13 -11.18 -4.33
C TYR A 118 15.13 -12.68 -4.60
N GLN A 119 16.02 -13.37 -3.89
CA GLN A 119 16.09 -14.83 -3.81
C GLN A 119 15.95 -15.22 -2.34
N LEU A 120 14.95 -16.01 -2.02
CA LEU A 120 14.69 -16.54 -0.69
C LEU A 120 14.87 -18.06 -0.70
N LYS A 121 15.64 -18.58 0.26
CA LYS A 121 15.79 -20.01 0.51
C LYS A 121 15.54 -20.30 1.98
N VAL A 122 14.61 -21.18 2.26
CA VAL A 122 14.33 -21.71 3.59
C VAL A 122 14.77 -23.15 3.67
N SER A 123 15.61 -23.48 4.67
CA SER A 123 16.12 -24.80 4.96
C SER A 123 16.04 -25.09 6.46
N ARG A 124 16.21 -26.33 6.89
CA ARG A 124 16.22 -26.69 8.33
C ARG A 124 17.23 -25.91 9.16
N SER A 125 18.34 -25.48 8.56
CA SER A 125 19.42 -24.74 9.24
C SER A 125 19.16 -23.24 9.33
N GLY A 126 18.24 -22.68 8.54
CA GLY A 126 17.97 -21.24 8.52
C GLY A 126 17.30 -20.73 7.26
N VAL A 127 17.19 -19.42 7.21
CA VAL A 127 16.65 -18.65 6.07
C VAL A 127 17.79 -17.84 5.46
N SER A 128 17.94 -17.88 4.14
CA SER A 128 18.80 -17.00 3.36
C SER A 128 17.96 -16.15 2.42
N LEU A 129 18.07 -14.83 2.55
CA LEU A 129 17.44 -13.84 1.69
C LEU A 129 18.51 -12.98 1.06
N LYS A 130 18.58 -12.98 -0.27
CA LYS A 130 19.55 -12.23 -1.08
C LYS A 130 18.83 -11.27 -2.01
N ALA A 131 19.30 -10.04 -2.09
CA ALA A 131 18.82 -9.02 -3.02
C ALA A 131 19.99 -8.17 -3.52
N ASN A 132 19.78 -7.37 -4.57
CA ASN A 132 20.82 -6.48 -5.07
C ASN A 132 20.83 -5.12 -4.36
N THR A 133 19.71 -4.76 -3.69
CA THR A 133 19.54 -3.54 -2.91
C THR A 133 18.80 -3.84 -1.61
N ASP A 134 18.73 -2.87 -0.72
CA ASP A 134 17.90 -2.91 0.50
C ASP A 134 16.39 -2.90 0.18
N ASP A 135 15.95 -2.27 -0.93
CA ASP A 135 14.57 -2.38 -1.41
C ASP A 135 14.18 -3.84 -1.67
N GLY A 136 15.01 -4.57 -2.42
CA GLY A 136 14.78 -6.00 -2.67
C GLY A 136 14.80 -6.84 -1.40
N LEU A 137 15.67 -6.53 -0.43
CA LEU A 137 15.67 -7.19 0.89
C LEU A 137 14.37 -6.94 1.64
N PHE A 138 13.90 -5.68 1.68
CA PHE A 138 12.66 -5.32 2.35
C PHE A 138 11.44 -6.07 1.76
N LEU A 139 11.35 -6.11 0.42
CA LEU A 139 10.27 -6.81 -0.28
C LEU A 139 10.33 -8.33 -0.06
N GLY A 140 11.53 -8.90 0.02
CA GLY A 140 11.74 -10.30 0.40
C GLY A 140 11.36 -10.59 1.86
N VAL A 141 11.57 -9.63 2.76
CA VAL A 141 11.11 -9.71 4.16
C VAL A 141 9.57 -9.76 4.23
N GLN A 142 8.84 -9.03 3.37
CA GLN A 142 7.37 -9.14 3.35
C GLN A 142 6.91 -10.54 2.91
N THR A 143 7.64 -11.19 2.01
CA THR A 143 7.38 -12.60 1.68
C THR A 143 7.69 -13.52 2.86
N LEU A 144 8.85 -13.38 3.52
CA LEU A 144 9.20 -14.15 4.71
C LEU A 144 8.15 -14.00 5.83
N ARG A 145 7.65 -12.79 6.06
CA ARG A 145 6.57 -12.48 7.00
C ARG A 145 5.33 -13.32 6.73
N GLN A 146 4.93 -13.46 5.46
CA GLN A 146 3.76 -14.26 5.07
C GLN A 146 3.97 -15.76 5.23
N LEU A 147 5.21 -16.26 5.24
CA LEU A 147 5.52 -17.68 5.46
C LEU A 147 5.42 -18.11 6.93
N LEU A 148 5.40 -17.16 7.85
CA LEU A 148 5.17 -17.39 9.27
C LEU A 148 3.67 -17.51 9.57
N PRO A 149 3.28 -18.21 10.65
CA PRO A 149 1.89 -18.22 11.11
C PRO A 149 1.34 -16.81 11.32
N SER A 150 0.03 -16.61 11.07
CA SER A 150 -0.63 -15.30 11.20
C SER A 150 -0.46 -14.66 12.58
N ALA A 151 -0.35 -15.48 13.64
CA ALA A 151 -0.09 -15.03 15.01
C ALA A 151 1.24 -14.25 15.17
N ILE A 152 2.11 -14.20 14.15
CA ILE A 152 3.33 -13.36 14.17
C ILE A 152 3.00 -11.87 14.20
N GLU A 153 1.80 -11.50 13.80
CA GLU A 153 1.31 -10.12 13.83
C GLU A 153 0.83 -9.68 15.23
N ALA A 154 0.78 -10.59 16.19
CA ALA A 154 0.35 -10.24 17.54
C ALA A 154 1.33 -9.29 18.22
N LYS A 155 0.78 -8.30 18.93
CA LYS A 155 1.55 -7.33 19.73
C LYS A 155 2.02 -7.89 21.09
N THR A 156 1.65 -9.12 21.42
CA THR A 156 1.98 -9.81 22.67
C THR A 156 2.50 -11.21 22.40
N VAL A 157 3.31 -11.74 23.32
CA VAL A 157 3.95 -13.05 23.19
C VAL A 157 2.90 -14.17 23.05
N GLN A 158 3.07 -14.99 22.02
CA GLN A 158 2.21 -16.12 21.70
C GLN A 158 2.91 -17.45 22.01
N LYS A 159 2.28 -18.30 22.82
CA LYS A 159 2.81 -19.62 23.20
C LYS A 159 2.58 -20.65 22.09
N ARG A 160 3.43 -20.64 21.06
CA ARG A 160 3.36 -21.56 19.93
C ARG A 160 4.71 -21.84 19.29
N SER A 161 4.76 -22.86 18.42
CA SER A 161 5.92 -23.09 17.54
C SER A 161 5.89 -22.15 16.34
N TRP A 162 7.03 -21.54 16.04
CA TRP A 162 7.22 -20.65 14.91
C TRP A 162 7.93 -21.40 13.78
N VAL A 163 7.19 -21.79 12.75
CA VAL A 163 7.70 -22.58 11.64
C VAL A 163 7.58 -21.76 10.35
N VAL A 164 8.69 -21.56 9.68
CA VAL A 164 8.77 -20.94 8.35
C VAL A 164 8.76 -22.06 7.32
N SER A 165 7.89 -21.95 6.33
CA SER A 165 7.74 -22.93 5.26
C SER A 165 9.01 -23.08 4.44
N GLY A 166 9.45 -24.32 4.26
CA GLY A 166 10.64 -24.69 3.50
C GLY A 166 10.46 -24.55 1.98
N GLY A 167 11.55 -24.25 1.29
CA GLY A 167 11.59 -24.14 -0.16
C GLY A 167 12.43 -22.96 -0.66
N THR A 168 12.25 -22.63 -1.94
CA THR A 168 12.94 -21.51 -2.61
C THR A 168 11.97 -20.61 -3.34
N VAL A 169 12.27 -19.31 -3.35
CA VAL A 169 11.57 -18.28 -4.12
C VAL A 169 12.58 -17.48 -4.91
N LEU A 170 12.32 -17.28 -6.19
CA LEU A 170 12.94 -16.26 -7.04
C LEU A 170 11.84 -15.29 -7.44
N ASP A 171 12.03 -13.99 -7.15
CA ASP A 171 10.96 -13.03 -7.32
C ASP A 171 11.45 -11.64 -7.71
N TYR A 172 10.68 -10.96 -8.54
CA TYR A 172 10.91 -9.59 -8.99
C TYR A 172 9.64 -9.01 -9.62
N PRO A 173 9.48 -7.66 -9.62
CA PRO A 173 8.24 -7.05 -10.13
C PRO A 173 8.12 -7.10 -11.65
N ARG A 174 6.87 -7.18 -12.11
CA ARG A 174 6.50 -6.98 -13.52
C ARG A 174 6.65 -5.51 -13.92
N PHE A 175 6.16 -4.59 -13.08
CA PHE A 175 6.23 -3.16 -13.29
C PHE A 175 6.97 -2.47 -12.14
N GLY A 176 7.77 -1.46 -12.47
CA GLY A 176 8.53 -0.70 -11.50
C GLY A 176 7.71 0.28 -10.63
N TYR A 177 6.49 0.62 -11.04
CA TYR A 177 5.60 1.53 -10.31
C TYR A 177 4.36 0.78 -9.85
N ARG A 178 4.18 0.64 -8.55
CA ARG A 178 3.04 -0.02 -7.91
C ARG A 178 2.55 0.88 -6.79
N SER A 179 1.39 1.48 -7.00
CA SER A 179 0.92 2.56 -6.13
C SER A 179 -0.46 2.27 -5.54
N ALA A 180 -0.69 2.82 -4.38
CA ALA A 180 -2.00 3.12 -3.85
C ALA A 180 -2.13 4.64 -3.73
N MET A 181 -3.31 5.21 -3.94
CA MET A 181 -3.59 6.61 -3.66
C MET A 181 -4.50 6.71 -2.44
N LEU A 182 -4.34 7.75 -1.65
CA LEU A 182 -5.26 8.12 -0.58
C LEU A 182 -5.66 9.60 -0.76
N ASP A 183 -6.95 9.81 -0.94
CA ASP A 183 -7.55 11.14 -0.88
C ASP A 183 -7.63 11.59 0.58
N VAL A 184 -6.92 12.66 0.90
CA VAL A 184 -6.97 13.31 2.22
C VAL A 184 -7.65 14.69 2.15
N ALA A 185 -8.12 15.08 0.94
CA ALA A 185 -8.74 16.36 0.68
C ALA A 185 -10.26 16.34 0.95
N ARG A 186 -10.99 15.33 0.46
CA ARG A 186 -12.43 15.21 0.71
C ARG A 186 -12.72 14.99 2.19
N HIS A 187 -11.95 14.13 2.86
CA HIS A 187 -11.89 14.05 4.32
C HIS A 187 -10.42 14.03 4.77
N PHE A 188 -10.15 14.68 5.90
CA PHE A 188 -8.79 14.74 6.45
C PHE A 188 -8.47 13.50 7.27
N PHE A 189 -7.32 12.89 7.02
CA PHE A 189 -6.76 11.81 7.82
C PHE A 189 -5.49 12.28 8.52
N THR A 190 -5.38 12.00 9.81
CA THR A 190 -4.23 12.38 10.62
C THR A 190 -2.93 11.70 10.15
N PRO A 191 -1.75 12.23 10.50
CA PRO A 191 -0.49 11.57 10.18
C PRO A 191 -0.42 10.11 10.63
N ASP A 192 -1.00 9.77 11.78
CA ASP A 192 -0.99 8.39 12.30
C ASP A 192 -1.87 7.45 11.46
N GLN A 193 -3.01 7.94 10.97
CA GLN A 193 -3.88 7.18 10.05
C GLN A 193 -3.18 6.93 8.70
N VAL A 194 -2.47 7.93 8.16
CA VAL A 194 -1.68 7.77 6.94
C VAL A 194 -0.52 6.78 7.16
N LYS A 195 0.17 6.83 8.31
CA LYS A 195 1.22 5.87 8.65
C LYS A 195 0.68 4.44 8.78
N LEU A 196 -0.52 4.28 9.33
CA LEU A 196 -1.19 2.98 9.39
C LEU A 196 -1.42 2.43 7.97
N TYR A 197 -1.94 3.27 7.07
CA TYR A 197 -2.15 2.87 5.66
C TYR A 197 -0.82 2.53 4.96
N ILE A 198 0.26 3.30 5.20
CA ILE A 198 1.61 2.98 4.71
C ILE A 198 2.06 1.58 5.17
N ASP A 199 1.88 1.24 6.46
CA ASP A 199 2.24 -0.09 6.98
C ASP A 199 1.42 -1.21 6.34
N GLN A 200 0.17 -0.95 6.00
CA GLN A 200 -0.73 -1.92 5.38
C GLN A 200 -0.37 -2.19 3.91
N ILE A 201 -0.10 -1.14 3.12
CA ILE A 201 0.25 -1.28 1.70
C ILE A 201 1.66 -1.86 1.50
N ALA A 202 2.61 -1.55 2.40
CA ALA A 202 3.97 -2.07 2.36
C ALA A 202 4.03 -3.60 2.37
N GLN A 203 3.08 -4.27 3.07
CA GLN A 203 3.02 -5.73 3.16
C GLN A 203 2.83 -6.42 1.81
N TYR A 204 2.27 -5.70 0.84
CA TYR A 204 1.94 -6.21 -0.50
C TYR A 204 2.86 -5.67 -1.59
N LYS A 205 4.05 -5.17 -1.21
CA LYS A 205 5.08 -4.71 -2.17
C LYS A 205 4.67 -3.51 -3.02
N ILE A 206 3.75 -2.69 -2.52
CA ILE A 206 3.48 -1.35 -3.04
C ILE A 206 4.69 -0.48 -2.74
N ASN A 207 5.18 0.30 -3.71
CA ASN A 207 6.39 1.12 -3.59
C ASN A 207 6.13 2.63 -3.75
N ASN A 208 4.90 3.03 -4.03
CA ASN A 208 4.51 4.45 -4.06
C ASN A 208 3.20 4.64 -3.29
N LEU A 209 3.08 5.76 -2.59
CA LEU A 209 1.82 6.27 -2.05
C LEU A 209 1.56 7.65 -2.64
N HIS A 210 0.54 7.73 -3.47
CA HIS A 210 0.02 8.98 -4.00
C HIS A 210 -0.89 9.62 -2.94
N LEU A 211 -0.59 10.86 -2.54
CA LEU A 211 -1.40 11.65 -1.61
C LEU A 211 -2.09 12.78 -2.36
N HIS A 212 -3.40 12.70 -2.46
CA HIS A 212 -4.25 13.75 -3.03
C HIS A 212 -4.47 14.83 -1.96
N LEU A 213 -3.64 15.90 -2.01
CA LEU A 213 -3.48 16.88 -0.93
C LEU A 213 -4.37 18.10 -1.05
N SER A 214 -5.01 18.31 -2.20
CA SER A 214 -5.90 19.46 -2.41
C SER A 214 -7.04 19.10 -3.35
N ASP A 215 -8.21 19.64 -3.05
CA ASP A 215 -9.42 19.56 -3.85
C ASP A 215 -10.37 20.72 -3.52
N ASP A 216 -11.57 20.70 -4.08
CA ASP A 216 -12.59 21.73 -3.85
C ASP A 216 -12.97 21.84 -2.36
N GLN A 217 -13.00 20.73 -1.63
CA GLN A 217 -13.45 20.67 -0.24
C GLN A 217 -12.34 20.92 0.78
N GLY A 218 -11.07 20.87 0.37
CA GLY A 218 -10.00 21.06 1.32
C GLY A 218 -8.59 21.13 0.75
N TRP A 219 -7.77 21.94 1.40
CA TRP A 219 -6.33 22.05 1.16
C TRP A 219 -5.55 21.48 2.35
N ARG A 220 -4.70 20.46 2.15
CA ARG A 220 -4.19 19.65 3.25
C ARG A 220 -2.69 19.75 3.52
N ILE A 221 -1.99 20.67 2.88
CA ILE A 221 -0.54 20.88 3.08
C ILE A 221 -0.21 22.35 3.34
N GLU A 222 0.57 22.62 4.38
CA GLU A 222 1.09 23.97 4.65
C GLU A 222 2.00 24.44 3.52
N ILE A 223 1.67 25.61 2.95
CA ILE A 223 2.51 26.37 2.02
C ILE A 223 2.82 27.70 2.69
N LYS A 224 4.07 27.91 3.10
CA LYS A 224 4.47 29.07 3.94
C LYS A 224 4.29 30.40 3.22
N SER A 225 4.50 30.43 1.90
CA SER A 225 4.24 31.62 1.09
C SER A 225 2.75 31.92 0.90
N TRP A 226 1.87 30.91 1.13
CA TRP A 226 0.42 31.01 0.97
C TRP A 226 -0.30 30.43 2.21
N PRO A 227 -0.15 31.01 3.41
CA PRO A 227 -0.58 30.39 4.67
C PRO A 227 -2.10 30.17 4.79
N LYS A 228 -2.93 30.98 4.12
CA LYS A 228 -4.38 30.80 4.15
C LYS A 228 -4.83 29.50 3.46
N LEU A 229 -4.04 28.91 2.56
CA LEU A 229 -4.38 27.62 1.97
C LEU A 229 -4.67 26.58 3.05
N ALA A 230 -3.79 26.47 4.04
CA ALA A 230 -3.95 25.56 5.18
C ALA A 230 -4.94 26.09 6.23
N THR A 231 -4.78 27.37 6.63
CA THR A 231 -5.55 27.92 7.77
C THR A 231 -6.97 28.32 7.44
N VAL A 232 -7.31 28.48 6.17
CA VAL A 232 -8.67 28.78 5.66
C VAL A 232 -9.17 27.62 4.80
N GLY A 233 -8.45 27.26 3.74
CA GLY A 233 -8.83 26.16 2.82
C GLY A 233 -8.79 24.77 3.46
N GLY A 234 -8.08 24.61 4.58
CA GLY A 234 -8.02 23.36 5.34
C GLY A 234 -9.10 23.17 6.41
N GLN A 235 -10.04 24.10 6.57
CA GLN A 235 -10.98 24.07 7.71
C GLN A 235 -12.15 23.11 7.56
N THR A 236 -12.54 22.79 6.34
CA THR A 236 -13.73 21.99 6.03
C THR A 236 -13.39 20.71 5.30
N ALA A 237 -14.41 19.85 5.17
CA ALA A 237 -14.41 18.61 4.42
C ALA A 237 -15.80 18.38 3.81
N VAL A 238 -16.01 17.29 3.10
CA VAL A 238 -17.32 16.90 2.57
C VAL A 238 -18.37 16.88 3.68
N GLY A 239 -19.57 17.38 3.35
CA GLY A 239 -20.70 17.47 4.29
C GLY A 239 -20.52 18.50 5.40
N GLY A 240 -19.50 19.36 5.33
CA GLY A 240 -19.16 20.32 6.39
C GLY A 240 -18.47 19.67 7.59
N ALA A 241 -17.92 18.48 7.41
CA ALA A 241 -17.13 17.79 8.43
C ALA A 241 -15.87 18.61 8.81
N PRO A 242 -15.27 18.36 9.98
CA PRO A 242 -14.01 19.01 10.37
C PRO A 242 -12.90 18.74 9.36
N GLY A 243 -12.19 19.79 8.98
CA GLY A 243 -11.01 19.71 8.14
C GLY A 243 -9.73 19.40 8.95
N GLY A 244 -8.63 19.72 8.36
CA GLY A 244 -7.28 19.57 8.91
C GLY A 244 -6.25 19.79 7.81
N TYR A 245 -4.98 19.86 8.20
CA TYR A 245 -3.87 19.93 7.26
C TYR A 245 -2.59 19.42 7.91
N TYR A 246 -1.63 19.06 7.09
CA TYR A 246 -0.27 18.72 7.55
C TYR A 246 0.59 19.97 7.54
N THR A 247 1.27 20.26 8.65
CA THR A 247 2.41 21.17 8.61
C THR A 247 3.51 20.57 7.74
N GLN A 248 4.43 21.40 7.23
CA GLN A 248 5.56 20.88 6.46
C GLN A 248 6.40 19.87 7.26
N GLU A 249 6.49 20.02 8.58
CA GLU A 249 7.21 19.07 9.44
C GLU A 249 6.47 17.74 9.56
N GLN A 250 5.15 17.75 9.71
CA GLN A 250 4.33 16.53 9.71
C GLN A 250 4.41 15.81 8.36
N TYR A 251 4.37 16.56 7.25
CA TYR A 251 4.53 15.98 5.92
C TYR A 251 5.92 15.36 5.72
N LYS A 252 6.99 16.06 6.11
CA LYS A 252 8.35 15.49 6.09
C LYS A 252 8.47 14.22 6.94
N ASP A 253 7.75 14.16 8.06
CA ASP A 253 7.71 12.97 8.90
C ASP A 253 7.01 11.81 8.20
N LEU A 254 5.89 12.07 7.50
CA LEU A 254 5.23 11.07 6.65
C LEU A 254 6.16 10.57 5.55
N VAL A 255 6.89 11.47 4.87
CA VAL A 255 7.87 11.12 3.83
C VAL A 255 8.98 10.21 4.38
N ARG A 256 9.56 10.56 5.55
CA ARG A 256 10.58 9.72 6.21
C ARG A 256 10.01 8.37 6.64
N TYR A 257 8.78 8.36 7.16
CA TYR A 257 8.12 7.13 7.57
C TYR A 257 7.87 6.19 6.39
N ALA A 258 7.33 6.72 5.28
CA ALA A 258 7.13 5.97 4.04
C ALA A 258 8.46 5.41 3.51
N ALA A 259 9.51 6.22 3.48
CA ALA A 259 10.85 5.79 3.07
C ALA A 259 11.40 4.64 3.95
N SER A 260 11.09 4.63 5.25
CA SER A 260 11.46 3.52 6.15
C SER A 260 10.69 2.22 5.85
N ARG A 261 9.67 2.27 5.01
CA ARG A 261 8.89 1.16 4.46
C ARG A 261 9.15 0.95 2.97
N HIS A 262 10.20 1.59 2.44
CA HIS A 262 10.57 1.53 1.01
C HIS A 262 9.41 1.98 0.10
N ILE A 263 8.64 2.98 0.57
CA ILE A 263 7.56 3.63 -0.17
C ILE A 263 7.93 5.09 -0.42
N THR A 264 7.77 5.53 -1.67
CA THR A 264 7.93 6.92 -2.07
C THR A 264 6.59 7.63 -2.04
N ILE A 265 6.51 8.80 -1.39
CA ILE A 265 5.33 9.67 -1.47
C ILE A 265 5.34 10.41 -2.80
N VAL A 266 4.21 10.38 -3.50
CA VAL A 266 3.93 11.21 -4.69
C VAL A 266 2.82 12.18 -4.30
N PRO A 267 3.14 13.47 -4.05
CA PRO A 267 2.12 14.45 -3.70
C PRO A 267 1.38 14.92 -4.94
N GLU A 268 0.09 15.17 -4.76
CA GLU A 268 -0.76 15.81 -5.76
C GLU A 268 -1.26 17.15 -5.26
N ILE A 269 -1.18 18.14 -6.15
CA ILE A 269 -1.92 19.40 -6.07
C ILE A 269 -2.73 19.49 -7.35
N ASP A 270 -4.01 19.29 -7.25
CA ASP A 270 -4.89 19.28 -8.42
C ASP A 270 -5.11 20.70 -8.96
N MET A 271 -4.99 20.83 -10.27
CA MET A 271 -5.12 22.10 -10.99
C MET A 271 -5.26 21.91 -12.52
N PRO A 272 -5.97 22.77 -13.26
CA PRO A 272 -6.60 24.01 -12.83
C PRO A 272 -7.99 23.83 -12.23
N GLY A 273 -8.66 22.68 -12.42
CA GLY A 273 -9.90 22.29 -11.74
C GLY A 273 -9.65 21.87 -10.30
N HIS A 274 -10.69 21.47 -9.56
CA HIS A 274 -10.60 21.00 -8.16
C HIS A 274 -9.91 21.99 -7.21
N THR A 275 -10.14 23.30 -7.41
CA THR A 275 -9.35 24.35 -6.76
C THR A 275 -10.18 25.29 -5.88
N ASN A 276 -11.46 24.99 -5.58
CA ASN A 276 -12.31 25.86 -4.76
C ASN A 276 -11.65 26.19 -3.41
N ALA A 277 -11.02 25.24 -2.71
CA ALA A 277 -10.36 25.51 -1.43
C ALA A 277 -9.25 26.56 -1.55
N ALA A 278 -8.48 26.53 -2.63
CA ALA A 278 -7.45 27.54 -2.90
C ALA A 278 -8.10 28.91 -3.27
N GLN A 279 -9.11 28.92 -4.11
CA GLN A 279 -9.82 30.11 -4.57
C GLN A 279 -10.64 30.76 -3.45
N TYR A 280 -11.21 29.97 -2.56
CA TYR A 280 -11.88 30.46 -1.35
C TYR A 280 -10.87 31.10 -0.39
N SER A 281 -9.65 30.53 -0.29
CA SER A 281 -8.59 31.08 0.56
C SER A 281 -8.01 32.37 0.02
N TYR A 282 -7.97 32.55 -1.31
CA TYR A 282 -7.31 33.66 -1.98
C TYR A 282 -8.15 34.14 -3.17
N ALA A 283 -8.92 35.21 -2.97
CA ALA A 283 -9.83 35.76 -3.98
C ALA A 283 -9.11 36.19 -5.28
N GLU A 284 -7.83 36.54 -5.20
CA GLU A 284 -6.99 36.92 -6.36
C GLU A 284 -6.80 35.78 -7.38
N LEU A 285 -7.02 34.54 -6.97
CA LEU A 285 -6.98 33.37 -7.86
C LEU A 285 -8.25 33.25 -8.72
N ASN A 286 -9.34 33.96 -8.35
CA ASN A 286 -10.55 34.06 -9.14
C ASN A 286 -10.43 35.11 -10.24
N CYS A 287 -11.03 34.88 -11.41
CA CYS A 287 -10.92 35.78 -12.55
C CYS A 287 -11.47 37.18 -12.26
N ASP A 288 -12.56 37.28 -11.52
CA ASP A 288 -13.17 38.55 -11.11
C ASP A 288 -12.53 39.15 -9.84
N GLY A 289 -11.61 38.40 -9.18
CA GLY A 289 -10.95 38.80 -7.95
C GLY A 289 -11.86 38.84 -6.73
N LYS A 290 -13.05 38.24 -6.77
CA LYS A 290 -13.98 38.24 -5.67
C LYS A 290 -13.89 36.97 -4.83
N PRO A 291 -14.14 37.06 -3.50
CA PRO A 291 -14.27 35.89 -2.65
C PRO A 291 -15.41 34.99 -3.13
N ILE A 292 -15.19 33.68 -3.05
CA ILE A 292 -16.21 32.65 -3.28
C ILE A 292 -16.46 31.88 -1.96
N PRO A 293 -17.62 31.23 -1.77
CA PRO A 293 -17.85 30.40 -0.60
C PRO A 293 -17.09 29.07 -0.68
N PRO A 294 -16.82 28.44 0.48
CA PRO A 294 -16.32 27.07 0.48
C PRO A 294 -17.37 26.11 -0.07
N ARG A 295 -16.93 25.02 -0.71
CA ARG A 295 -17.79 23.92 -1.16
C ARG A 295 -17.59 22.71 -0.24
N THR A 296 -18.68 22.04 0.07
CA THR A 296 -18.69 20.85 0.92
C THR A 296 -19.51 19.70 0.33
N ASP A 297 -20.11 19.91 -0.85
CA ASP A 297 -20.71 18.85 -1.66
C ASP A 297 -19.65 18.07 -2.44
N ILE A 298 -20.06 17.05 -3.19
CA ILE A 298 -19.17 16.19 -3.98
C ILE A 298 -19.30 16.42 -5.49
N GLU A 299 -19.94 17.54 -5.90
CA GLU A 299 -20.00 17.93 -7.31
C GLU A 299 -18.60 18.31 -7.82
N VAL A 300 -18.37 18.12 -9.12
CA VAL A 300 -17.08 18.32 -9.76
C VAL A 300 -17.16 19.24 -10.97
N GLY A 301 -16.02 19.75 -11.46
CA GLY A 301 -15.90 20.47 -12.72
C GLY A 301 -16.32 21.93 -12.71
N TYR A 302 -16.73 22.48 -11.57
CA TYR A 302 -17.23 23.88 -11.45
C TYR A 302 -16.14 24.89 -11.10
N SER A 303 -15.00 24.45 -10.57
CA SER A 303 -13.88 25.32 -10.18
C SER A 303 -12.79 25.38 -11.24
N SER A 304 -12.12 26.50 -11.36
CA SER A 304 -10.92 26.68 -12.17
C SER A 304 -10.13 27.89 -11.71
N LEU A 305 -8.81 27.75 -11.57
CA LEU A 305 -7.91 28.89 -11.42
C LEU A 305 -8.05 29.85 -12.61
N CYS A 306 -7.87 31.14 -12.38
CA CYS A 306 -7.92 32.12 -13.47
C CYS A 306 -6.67 32.05 -14.34
N ILE A 307 -6.78 31.41 -15.50
CA ILE A 307 -5.66 31.10 -16.42
C ILE A 307 -4.99 32.36 -17.00
N GLY A 308 -5.74 33.45 -17.18
CA GLY A 308 -5.22 34.69 -17.73
C GLY A 308 -4.42 35.56 -16.77
N LYS A 309 -4.34 35.20 -15.47
CA LYS A 309 -3.66 36.03 -14.47
C LYS A 309 -2.25 35.51 -14.13
N ASP A 310 -1.28 36.40 -14.06
CA ASP A 310 0.10 36.07 -13.67
C ASP A 310 0.20 35.56 -12.23
N ILE A 311 -0.69 36.02 -11.33
CA ILE A 311 -0.75 35.55 -9.95
C ILE A 311 -1.00 34.04 -9.85
N THR A 312 -1.75 33.46 -10.79
CA THR A 312 -1.98 32.01 -10.87
C THR A 312 -0.66 31.25 -11.03
N TYR A 313 0.21 31.71 -11.91
CA TYR A 313 1.49 31.04 -12.14
C TYR A 313 2.51 31.31 -11.05
N LYS A 314 2.43 32.48 -10.41
CA LYS A 314 3.19 32.74 -9.16
C LYS A 314 2.75 31.79 -8.05
N PHE A 315 1.46 31.60 -7.88
CA PHE A 315 0.89 30.64 -6.93
C PHE A 315 1.40 29.21 -7.21
N VAL A 316 1.29 28.75 -8.46
CA VAL A 316 1.77 27.42 -8.85
C VAL A 316 3.26 27.27 -8.62
N ASP A 317 4.08 28.26 -9.01
CA ASP A 317 5.55 28.21 -8.80
C ASP A 317 5.91 28.13 -7.32
N ASP A 318 5.28 28.92 -6.45
CA ASP A 318 5.52 28.91 -5.02
C ASP A 318 5.13 27.57 -4.38
N VAL A 319 3.95 27.03 -4.73
CA VAL A 319 3.46 25.75 -4.22
C VAL A 319 4.39 24.60 -4.63
N ILE A 320 4.70 24.49 -5.93
CA ILE A 320 5.57 23.44 -6.45
C ILE A 320 6.98 23.56 -5.87
N ARG A 321 7.51 24.77 -5.71
CA ARG A 321 8.82 25.03 -5.09
C ARG A 321 8.87 24.48 -3.68
N GLU A 322 7.90 24.85 -2.82
CA GLU A 322 7.90 24.43 -1.42
C GLU A 322 7.68 22.93 -1.27
N LEU A 323 6.74 22.38 -2.04
CA LEU A 323 6.44 20.94 -2.01
C LEU A 323 7.61 20.10 -2.53
N SER A 324 8.27 20.54 -3.61
CA SER A 324 9.46 19.87 -4.15
C SER A 324 10.62 19.82 -3.16
N ALA A 325 10.80 20.87 -2.36
CA ALA A 325 11.87 20.96 -1.38
C ALA A 325 11.72 19.95 -0.21
N ILE A 326 10.50 19.49 0.04
CA ILE A 326 10.19 18.56 1.14
C ILE A 326 9.80 17.16 0.66
N THR A 327 9.82 16.92 -0.66
CA THR A 327 9.48 15.64 -1.29
C THR A 327 10.65 15.14 -2.13
N PRO A 328 11.45 14.19 -1.64
CA PRO A 328 12.60 13.65 -2.38
C PRO A 328 12.22 12.88 -3.65
N GLY A 329 11.01 12.32 -3.71
CA GLY A 329 10.52 11.53 -4.84
C GLY A 329 10.59 12.29 -6.17
N LYS A 330 10.74 11.52 -7.24
CA LYS A 330 10.89 12.05 -8.61
C LYS A 330 9.62 12.75 -9.13
N TYR A 331 8.44 12.27 -8.71
CA TYR A 331 7.16 12.65 -9.29
C TYR A 331 6.42 13.68 -8.44
N ILE A 332 5.72 14.60 -9.11
CA ILE A 332 4.64 15.40 -8.55
C ILE A 332 3.42 15.22 -9.47
N ASN A 333 2.28 14.94 -8.89
CA ASN A 333 1.02 14.89 -9.60
C ASN A 333 0.39 16.30 -9.60
N ILE A 334 -0.05 16.77 -10.77
CA ILE A 334 -0.68 18.09 -10.96
C ILE A 334 -2.20 17.99 -11.18
N GLY A 335 -2.79 16.79 -10.99
CA GLY A 335 -4.20 16.53 -11.27
C GLY A 335 -4.53 16.66 -12.75
N GLY A 336 -5.34 17.65 -13.08
CA GLY A 336 -5.66 18.04 -14.46
C GLY A 336 -6.98 17.50 -14.98
N ASP A 337 -7.69 16.71 -14.19
CA ASP A 337 -8.97 16.12 -14.53
C ASP A 337 -10.13 17.10 -14.35
N GLU A 338 -11.23 16.76 -14.99
CA GLU A 338 -12.56 17.39 -14.82
C GLU A 338 -12.59 18.93 -14.83
N ALA A 339 -11.60 19.57 -15.46
CA ALA A 339 -11.51 21.04 -15.54
C ALA A 339 -12.57 21.62 -16.50
N HIS A 340 -13.87 21.29 -16.26
CA HIS A 340 -14.98 21.61 -17.17
C HIS A 340 -15.25 23.12 -17.26
N SER A 341 -14.88 23.88 -16.23
CA SER A 341 -14.96 25.35 -16.24
C SER A 341 -13.78 26.04 -16.94
N THR A 342 -12.84 25.26 -17.47
CA THR A 342 -11.68 25.76 -18.24
C THR A 342 -11.86 25.43 -19.72
N THR A 343 -11.75 26.43 -20.60
CA THR A 343 -11.81 26.16 -22.05
C THR A 343 -10.62 25.31 -22.51
N PRO A 344 -10.74 24.55 -23.61
CA PRO A 344 -9.61 23.78 -24.13
C PRO A 344 -8.36 24.63 -24.41
N GLU A 345 -8.55 25.86 -24.88
CA GLU A 345 -7.48 26.83 -25.17
C GLU A 345 -6.79 27.30 -23.90
N ASP A 346 -7.56 27.58 -22.84
CA ASP A 346 -7.03 27.96 -21.53
C ASP A 346 -6.33 26.77 -20.89
N TYR A 347 -6.90 25.55 -20.99
CA TYR A 347 -6.26 24.35 -20.47
C TYR A 347 -4.90 24.08 -21.14
N GLN A 348 -4.81 24.25 -22.46
CA GLN A 348 -3.55 24.16 -23.19
C GLN A 348 -2.57 25.26 -22.75
N THR A 349 -3.05 26.50 -22.53
CA THR A 349 -2.24 27.62 -22.04
C THR A 349 -1.71 27.34 -20.64
N PHE A 350 -2.56 26.83 -19.75
CA PHE A 350 -2.18 26.42 -18.39
C PHE A 350 -1.06 25.38 -18.43
N ALA A 351 -1.26 24.28 -19.13
CA ALA A 351 -0.27 23.22 -19.26
C ALA A 351 1.07 23.72 -19.79
N THR A 352 1.04 24.57 -20.84
CA THR A 352 2.25 25.15 -21.42
C THR A 352 3.08 25.97 -20.42
N LYS A 353 2.41 26.66 -19.49
CA LYS A 353 3.07 27.46 -18.44
C LYS A 353 3.46 26.64 -17.21
N VAL A 354 2.68 25.63 -16.83
CA VAL A 354 2.92 24.84 -15.61
C VAL A 354 3.97 23.76 -15.79
N HIS A 355 4.03 23.09 -16.94
CA HIS A 355 5.02 22.04 -17.19
C HIS A 355 6.48 22.50 -16.97
N PRO A 356 6.91 23.69 -17.48
CA PRO A 356 8.24 24.21 -17.18
C PRO A 356 8.47 24.53 -15.69
N ILE A 357 7.43 24.96 -14.96
CA ILE A 357 7.52 25.23 -13.53
C ILE A 357 7.88 23.94 -12.77
N VAL A 358 7.19 22.84 -13.03
CA VAL A 358 7.50 21.56 -12.38
C VAL A 358 8.91 21.09 -12.71
N ALA A 359 9.30 21.16 -14.00
CA ALA A 359 10.64 20.77 -14.47
C ALA A 359 11.76 21.62 -13.85
N LYS A 360 11.53 22.92 -13.60
CA LYS A 360 12.45 23.85 -12.93
C LYS A 360 12.91 23.33 -11.57
N TYR A 361 12.06 22.61 -10.84
CA TYR A 361 12.37 22.02 -9.52
C TYR A 361 12.82 20.56 -9.60
N GLY A 362 13.22 20.08 -10.79
CA GLY A 362 13.76 18.74 -10.99
C GLY A 362 12.73 17.62 -10.87
N LYS A 363 11.43 17.95 -10.95
CA LYS A 363 10.35 16.97 -10.84
C LYS A 363 9.84 16.54 -12.23
N THR A 364 9.29 15.34 -12.26
CA THR A 364 8.58 14.77 -13.40
C THR A 364 7.08 14.84 -13.12
N ILE A 365 6.32 15.31 -14.09
CA ILE A 365 4.87 15.42 -13.98
C ILE A 365 4.23 14.04 -14.06
N THR A 366 3.33 13.75 -13.14
CA THR A 366 2.20 12.86 -13.34
C THR A 366 0.91 13.67 -13.30
N GLY A 367 -0.18 13.14 -13.81
CA GLY A 367 -1.50 13.77 -13.74
C GLY A 367 -2.54 12.84 -14.35
N TRP A 368 -3.80 13.05 -14.03
CA TRP A 368 -4.89 12.29 -14.61
C TRP A 368 -4.84 12.41 -16.14
N HIS A 369 -5.31 11.39 -16.85
CA HIS A 369 -5.02 11.27 -18.28
C HIS A 369 -5.51 12.45 -19.15
N ASP A 370 -6.32 13.34 -18.61
CA ASP A 370 -6.74 14.58 -19.25
C ASP A 370 -5.55 15.45 -19.67
N ILE A 371 -4.43 15.40 -18.95
CA ILE A 371 -3.19 16.08 -19.36
C ILE A 371 -2.69 15.63 -20.73
N ALA A 372 -3.04 14.43 -21.20
CA ALA A 372 -2.64 13.94 -22.52
C ALA A 372 -3.21 14.78 -23.65
N LYS A 373 -4.35 15.47 -23.45
CA LYS A 373 -4.96 16.41 -24.40
C LYS A 373 -4.02 17.58 -24.75
N THR A 374 -3.12 17.93 -23.84
CA THR A 374 -2.16 19.05 -24.00
C THR A 374 -0.84 18.65 -24.65
N LYS A 375 -0.69 17.39 -25.05
CA LYS A 375 0.57 16.83 -25.59
C LYS A 375 1.77 17.11 -24.69
N PRO A 376 1.74 16.65 -23.42
CA PRO A 376 2.76 16.97 -22.43
C PRO A 376 4.14 16.45 -22.86
N PRO A 377 5.25 16.88 -22.21
CA PRO A 377 6.58 16.33 -22.47
C PRO A 377 6.59 14.80 -22.39
N VAL A 378 7.43 14.14 -23.17
CA VAL A 378 7.51 12.66 -23.20
C VAL A 378 7.86 12.05 -21.82
N SER A 379 8.53 12.82 -20.97
CA SER A 379 8.82 12.41 -19.59
C SER A 379 7.58 12.41 -18.68
N ALA A 380 6.54 13.16 -18.99
CA ALA A 380 5.31 13.19 -18.21
C ALA A 380 4.57 11.85 -18.30
N VAL A 381 3.87 11.48 -17.23
CA VAL A 381 3.18 10.20 -17.09
C VAL A 381 1.68 10.44 -16.91
N PRO A 382 0.88 10.42 -18.00
CA PRO A 382 -0.57 10.42 -17.87
C PRO A 382 -1.05 9.17 -17.11
N GLN A 383 -1.94 9.37 -16.13
CA GLN A 383 -2.57 8.32 -15.35
C GLN A 383 -3.96 8.05 -15.90
N PHE A 384 -4.13 6.91 -16.54
CA PHE A 384 -5.40 6.54 -17.16
C PHE A 384 -6.43 6.10 -16.13
N TRP A 385 -7.55 6.85 -16.01
CA TRP A 385 -8.68 6.56 -15.12
C TRP A 385 -10.01 6.29 -15.86
N GLY A 386 -10.01 6.33 -17.20
CA GLY A 386 -11.22 6.09 -17.99
C GLY A 386 -11.84 4.71 -17.74
N THR A 387 -13.14 4.62 -18.01
CA THR A 387 -13.93 3.38 -17.81
C THR A 387 -14.10 2.54 -19.08
N THR A 388 -13.59 3.05 -20.21
CA THR A 388 -13.64 2.37 -21.51
C THR A 388 -12.24 1.94 -21.96
N GLY A 389 -12.17 0.93 -22.81
CA GLY A 389 -10.89 0.44 -23.36
C GLY A 389 -10.32 1.31 -24.49
N THR A 390 -10.77 2.56 -24.65
CA THR A 390 -10.32 3.47 -25.72
C THR A 390 -10.15 4.89 -25.21
N ASP A 391 -9.04 5.52 -25.56
CA ASP A 391 -8.80 6.95 -25.41
C ASP A 391 -7.76 7.39 -26.45
N ALA A 392 -8.14 8.26 -27.36
CA ALA A 392 -7.28 8.68 -28.47
C ALA A 392 -6.07 9.51 -28.02
N HIS A 393 -6.23 10.36 -27.00
CA HIS A 393 -5.15 11.22 -26.51
C HIS A 393 -4.11 10.40 -25.74
N VAL A 394 -4.55 9.43 -24.95
CA VAL A 394 -3.63 8.51 -24.23
C VAL A 394 -2.91 7.60 -25.22
N ALA A 395 -3.61 7.08 -26.23
CA ALA A 395 -2.99 6.27 -27.28
C ALA A 395 -1.94 7.09 -28.08
N GLU A 396 -2.24 8.36 -28.41
CA GLU A 396 -1.28 9.27 -29.03
C GLU A 396 -0.07 9.55 -28.12
N ALA A 397 -0.29 9.80 -26.81
CA ALA A 397 0.79 9.99 -25.86
C ALA A 397 1.69 8.74 -25.77
N ALA A 398 1.10 7.55 -25.69
CA ALA A 398 1.84 6.28 -25.70
C ALA A 398 2.66 6.10 -27.00
N ALA A 399 2.09 6.44 -28.15
CA ALA A 399 2.78 6.40 -29.45
C ALA A 399 3.94 7.38 -29.51
N ARG A 400 3.84 8.55 -28.86
CA ARG A 400 4.93 9.54 -28.72
C ARG A 400 6.04 9.10 -27.79
N GLY A 401 5.84 8.03 -26.99
CA GLY A 401 6.81 7.49 -26.05
C GLY A 401 6.55 7.82 -24.58
N ASN A 402 5.47 8.54 -24.26
CA ASN A 402 5.06 8.72 -22.87
C ASN A 402 4.79 7.36 -22.22
N LYS A 403 5.18 7.22 -20.96
CA LYS A 403 4.73 6.10 -20.11
C LYS A 403 3.34 6.42 -19.56
N ILE A 404 2.53 5.38 -19.39
CA ILE A 404 1.15 5.48 -18.89
C ILE A 404 1.05 4.74 -17.56
N LEU A 405 0.47 5.38 -16.57
CA LEU A 405 0.07 4.76 -15.31
C LEU A 405 -1.38 4.28 -15.44
N MET A 406 -1.65 3.02 -15.11
CA MET A 406 -2.96 2.42 -15.33
C MET A 406 -3.79 2.36 -14.03
N SER A 407 -4.92 3.06 -14.04
CA SER A 407 -5.87 3.16 -12.91
C SER A 407 -7.32 3.19 -13.40
N PRO A 408 -7.78 2.31 -14.34
CA PRO A 408 -9.13 2.40 -14.90
C PRO A 408 -10.17 2.36 -13.78
N ALA A 409 -11.05 3.38 -13.71
CA ALA A 409 -11.92 3.58 -12.56
C ALA A 409 -12.91 2.44 -12.32
N ASN A 410 -13.36 1.76 -13.40
CA ASN A 410 -14.23 0.59 -13.29
C ASN A 410 -13.49 -0.71 -12.92
N LYS A 411 -12.20 -0.63 -12.62
CA LYS A 411 -11.35 -1.76 -12.23
C LYS A 411 -10.53 -1.46 -10.97
N ALA A 412 -9.89 -0.28 -10.89
CA ALA A 412 -8.85 0.02 -9.93
C ALA A 412 -9.28 0.92 -8.77
N TYR A 413 -10.41 1.64 -8.88
CA TYR A 413 -10.86 2.56 -7.84
C TYR A 413 -11.40 1.80 -6.63
N LEU A 414 -10.73 1.97 -5.51
CA LEU A 414 -11.06 1.29 -4.25
C LEU A 414 -12.28 1.89 -3.54
N ASP A 415 -12.68 3.11 -3.89
CA ASP A 415 -13.88 3.78 -3.38
C ASP A 415 -15.17 3.34 -4.10
N MET A 416 -15.09 2.61 -5.20
CA MET A 416 -16.28 2.04 -5.83
C MET A 416 -16.85 0.91 -4.96
N LYS A 417 -18.19 0.91 -4.80
CA LYS A 417 -18.92 -0.11 -4.03
C LYS A 417 -18.63 -1.52 -4.54
N TYR A 418 -18.55 -2.47 -3.61
CA TYR A 418 -18.47 -3.89 -3.96
C TYR A 418 -19.76 -4.40 -4.59
N HIS A 419 -20.91 -4.03 -4.00
CA HIS A 419 -22.26 -4.37 -4.46
C HIS A 419 -23.24 -3.23 -4.09
N PRO A 420 -24.48 -3.21 -4.60
CA PRO A 420 -25.39 -2.08 -4.41
C PRO A 420 -25.67 -1.71 -2.94
N GLN A 421 -25.60 -2.69 -2.02
CA GLN A 421 -25.85 -2.49 -0.58
C GLN A 421 -24.60 -2.17 0.23
N THR A 422 -23.43 -2.03 -0.41
CA THR A 422 -22.21 -1.59 0.29
C THR A 422 -22.48 -0.22 0.94
N PRO A 423 -22.23 -0.05 2.27
CA PRO A 423 -22.64 1.18 2.96
C PRO A 423 -21.75 2.38 2.61
N LEU A 424 -20.52 2.14 2.19
CA LEU A 424 -19.51 3.13 1.83
C LEU A 424 -19.26 3.11 0.33
N GLY A 425 -18.65 4.19 -0.16
CA GLY A 425 -18.19 4.30 -1.55
C GLY A 425 -19.27 4.81 -2.51
N LEU A 426 -18.84 5.04 -3.74
CA LEU A 426 -19.64 5.50 -4.87
C LEU A 426 -19.86 4.36 -5.88
N SER A 427 -20.61 4.63 -6.95
CA SER A 427 -20.89 3.60 -7.97
C SER A 427 -20.91 4.15 -9.40
N TRP A 428 -20.42 5.37 -9.61
CA TRP A 428 -20.46 6.04 -10.90
C TRP A 428 -19.64 5.29 -11.98
N ALA A 429 -18.53 4.66 -11.59
CA ALA A 429 -17.73 3.83 -12.51
C ALA A 429 -18.18 2.36 -12.55
N GLY A 430 -19.22 1.99 -11.78
CA GLY A 430 -19.74 0.63 -11.65
C GLY A 430 -19.48 0.02 -10.27
N LEU A 431 -19.78 -1.26 -10.15
CA LEU A 431 -19.56 -2.04 -8.92
C LEU A 431 -18.28 -2.86 -9.09
N ILE A 432 -17.37 -2.76 -8.14
CA ILE A 432 -16.07 -3.45 -8.21
C ILE A 432 -15.99 -4.48 -7.07
N GLU A 433 -16.51 -5.67 -7.32
CA GLU A 433 -16.25 -6.82 -6.46
C GLU A 433 -14.81 -7.31 -6.64
N VAL A 434 -14.32 -8.16 -5.75
CA VAL A 434 -12.91 -8.58 -5.67
C VAL A 434 -12.42 -9.17 -7.01
N LYS A 435 -13.21 -10.06 -7.64
CA LYS A 435 -12.87 -10.61 -8.95
C LYS A 435 -12.84 -9.54 -10.04
N THR A 436 -13.77 -8.59 -10.03
CA THR A 436 -13.83 -7.48 -11.01
C THR A 436 -12.56 -6.62 -10.95
N GLY A 437 -12.09 -6.32 -9.73
CA GLY A 437 -10.86 -5.55 -9.51
C GLY A 437 -9.57 -6.33 -9.83
N TYR A 438 -9.63 -7.65 -9.85
CA TYR A 438 -8.47 -8.49 -10.15
C TYR A 438 -8.37 -8.93 -11.63
N ASP A 439 -9.52 -9.13 -12.29
CA ASP A 439 -9.60 -9.79 -13.60
C ASP A 439 -9.46 -8.79 -14.75
N TRP A 440 -8.31 -8.17 -14.84
CA TRP A 440 -7.92 -7.29 -15.94
C TRP A 440 -6.40 -7.27 -16.11
N ASP A 441 -5.92 -6.73 -17.23
CA ASP A 441 -4.48 -6.63 -17.50
C ASP A 441 -4.12 -5.22 -18.00
N PRO A 442 -3.19 -4.51 -17.34
CA PRO A 442 -2.82 -3.15 -17.71
C PRO A 442 -2.22 -3.02 -19.11
N ALA A 443 -1.61 -4.09 -19.64
CA ALA A 443 -0.98 -4.08 -20.96
C ALA A 443 -1.96 -4.29 -22.13
N THR A 444 -3.22 -4.66 -21.83
CA THR A 444 -4.24 -4.96 -22.86
C THR A 444 -5.57 -4.25 -22.64
N TYR A 445 -5.71 -3.53 -21.51
CA TYR A 445 -6.96 -2.85 -21.18
C TYR A 445 -7.28 -1.71 -22.14
N LEU A 446 -6.27 -0.89 -22.50
CA LEU A 446 -6.46 0.31 -23.31
C LEU A 446 -5.89 0.11 -24.72
N GLN A 447 -6.70 0.33 -25.75
CA GLN A 447 -6.26 0.27 -27.14
C GLN A 447 -5.12 1.26 -27.42
N GLY A 448 -4.06 0.81 -28.08
CA GLY A 448 -2.88 1.61 -28.38
C GLY A 448 -1.85 1.68 -27.25
N VAL A 449 -2.15 1.11 -26.08
CA VAL A 449 -1.21 0.99 -24.96
C VAL A 449 -0.79 -0.48 -24.79
N THR A 450 0.50 -0.72 -24.74
CA THR A 450 1.08 -2.07 -24.61
C THR A 450 1.95 -2.16 -23.34
N GLU A 451 2.42 -3.35 -22.99
CA GLU A 451 3.35 -3.58 -21.88
C GLU A 451 4.51 -2.56 -21.84
N LYS A 452 5.05 -2.20 -23.01
CA LYS A 452 6.17 -1.26 -23.13
C LYS A 452 5.81 0.17 -22.73
N ASN A 453 4.54 0.54 -22.84
CA ASN A 453 4.06 1.88 -22.50
C ASN A 453 3.70 1.98 -21.02
N VAL A 454 3.28 0.88 -20.37
CA VAL A 454 2.85 0.87 -18.98
C VAL A 454 4.04 1.04 -18.04
N ILE A 455 4.01 2.07 -17.17
CA ILE A 455 4.97 2.22 -16.08
C ILE A 455 4.57 1.35 -14.87
N GLY A 456 3.27 1.17 -14.67
CA GLY A 456 2.72 0.43 -13.53
C GLY A 456 1.22 0.61 -13.36
N VAL A 457 0.78 0.30 -12.15
CA VAL A 457 -0.63 0.38 -11.74
C VAL A 457 -0.77 1.17 -10.45
N GLU A 458 -1.90 1.87 -10.32
CA GLU A 458 -2.29 2.51 -9.08
C GLU A 458 -3.74 2.16 -8.72
N ALA A 459 -3.99 1.98 -7.44
CA ALA A 459 -5.31 1.77 -6.87
C ALA A 459 -5.75 3.02 -6.08
N PRO A 460 -6.50 3.93 -6.70
CA PRO A 460 -7.03 5.12 -6.03
C PRO A 460 -8.09 4.78 -4.98
N LEU A 461 -8.04 5.50 -3.86
CA LEU A 461 -9.03 5.45 -2.79
C LEU A 461 -9.49 6.88 -2.47
N TRP A 462 -10.58 7.30 -3.11
CA TRP A 462 -11.24 8.57 -2.88
C TRP A 462 -12.03 8.54 -1.58
N SER A 463 -12.16 9.68 -0.92
CA SER A 463 -12.64 9.71 0.46
C SER A 463 -13.96 10.47 0.68
N GLU A 464 -14.78 10.68 -0.35
CA GLU A 464 -16.07 11.39 -0.22
C GLU A 464 -16.99 10.74 0.83
N THR A 465 -16.88 9.43 1.00
CA THR A 465 -17.68 8.66 1.98
C THR A 465 -16.86 8.07 3.12
N LEU A 466 -15.53 8.30 3.14
CA LEU A 466 -14.61 7.66 4.07
C LEU A 466 -14.09 8.67 5.09
N ILE A 467 -14.30 8.40 6.40
CA ILE A 467 -13.93 9.32 7.48
C ILE A 467 -13.08 8.69 8.59
N THR A 468 -12.86 7.38 8.55
CA THR A 468 -12.06 6.65 9.56
C THR A 468 -11.07 5.69 8.92
N SER A 469 -10.09 5.21 9.70
CA SER A 469 -9.19 4.13 9.25
C SER A 469 -9.95 2.86 8.91
N ASP A 470 -10.98 2.50 9.68
CA ASP A 470 -11.81 1.31 9.42
C ASP A 470 -12.53 1.43 8.07
N HIS A 471 -12.97 2.64 7.68
CA HIS A 471 -13.56 2.88 6.36
C HIS A 471 -12.53 2.70 5.24
N ILE A 472 -11.29 3.21 5.42
CA ILE A 472 -10.17 2.98 4.49
C ILE A 472 -9.92 1.49 4.35
N GLU A 473 -9.80 0.77 5.46
CA GLU A 473 -9.54 -0.66 5.50
C GLU A 473 -10.63 -1.47 4.81
N PHE A 474 -11.90 -1.18 5.14
CA PHE A 474 -13.06 -1.86 4.55
C PHE A 474 -13.10 -1.70 3.02
N MET A 475 -12.80 -0.51 2.50
CA MET A 475 -12.83 -0.26 1.05
C MET A 475 -11.55 -0.73 0.35
N ALA A 476 -10.39 -0.66 0.99
CA ALA A 476 -9.12 -1.12 0.41
C ALA A 476 -9.00 -2.65 0.42
N PHE A 477 -9.39 -3.30 1.52
CA PHE A 477 -9.26 -4.74 1.66
C PHE A 477 -10.60 -5.45 1.46
N PRO A 478 -10.61 -6.53 0.65
CA PRO A 478 -9.47 -7.32 0.18
C PRO A 478 -8.98 -7.00 -1.25
N ARG A 479 -9.40 -5.89 -1.89
CA ARG A 479 -9.04 -5.59 -3.29
C ARG A 479 -7.58 -5.19 -3.49
N LEU A 480 -7.01 -4.38 -2.58
CA LEU A 480 -5.65 -3.83 -2.68
C LEU A 480 -4.57 -4.90 -2.93
N PRO A 481 -4.55 -6.06 -2.22
CA PRO A 481 -3.61 -7.14 -2.52
C PRO A 481 -3.68 -7.66 -3.96
N GLY A 482 -4.85 -7.59 -4.60
CA GLY A 482 -5.04 -7.96 -5.99
C GLY A 482 -4.36 -6.99 -6.96
N TYR A 483 -4.48 -5.68 -6.70
CA TYR A 483 -3.77 -4.67 -7.50
C TYR A 483 -2.26 -4.76 -7.33
N ALA A 484 -1.81 -5.03 -6.12
CA ALA A 484 -0.40 -5.31 -5.86
C ALA A 484 0.09 -6.51 -6.69
N GLU A 485 -0.71 -7.57 -6.79
CA GLU A 485 -0.38 -8.73 -7.61
C GLU A 485 -0.41 -8.43 -9.12
N ILE A 486 -1.34 -7.59 -9.58
CA ILE A 486 -1.37 -7.13 -10.98
C ILE A 486 -0.07 -6.39 -11.35
N GLY A 487 0.42 -5.56 -10.45
CA GLY A 487 1.66 -4.79 -10.65
C GLY A 487 2.94 -5.60 -10.47
N TRP A 488 2.91 -6.62 -9.63
CA TRP A 488 4.08 -7.39 -9.25
C TRP A 488 4.28 -8.67 -10.07
N SER A 489 3.24 -9.52 -10.16
CA SER A 489 3.36 -10.89 -10.66
C SER A 489 3.31 -10.97 -12.19
N PRO A 490 4.01 -11.92 -12.81
CA PRO A 490 3.87 -12.20 -14.24
C PRO A 490 2.42 -12.47 -14.63
N LYS A 491 1.99 -11.96 -15.78
CA LYS A 491 0.63 -12.14 -16.28
C LYS A 491 0.18 -13.61 -16.29
N ASP A 492 1.04 -14.49 -16.79
CA ASP A 492 0.71 -15.91 -16.99
C ASP A 492 0.60 -16.71 -15.67
N SER A 493 1.11 -16.15 -14.55
CA SER A 493 0.97 -16.75 -13.22
C SER A 493 -0.30 -16.32 -12.49
N ARG A 494 -1.06 -15.36 -13.03
CA ARG A 494 -2.25 -14.78 -12.40
C ARG A 494 -3.51 -15.44 -12.93
N THR A 495 -4.19 -16.20 -12.07
CA THR A 495 -5.54 -16.70 -12.31
C THR A 495 -6.41 -16.42 -11.10
N TRP A 496 -7.68 -16.12 -11.31
CA TRP A 496 -8.63 -15.87 -10.22
C TRP A 496 -8.69 -17.05 -9.23
N ASP A 497 -8.76 -18.28 -9.75
CA ASP A 497 -8.89 -19.48 -8.91
C ASP A 497 -7.69 -19.70 -7.99
N ALA A 498 -6.47 -19.46 -8.48
CA ALA A 498 -5.28 -19.54 -7.65
C ALA A 498 -5.19 -18.35 -6.68
N TYR A 499 -5.53 -17.15 -7.14
CA TYR A 499 -5.48 -15.93 -6.32
C TYR A 499 -6.45 -15.98 -5.15
N ARG A 500 -7.75 -16.31 -5.38
CA ARG A 500 -8.76 -16.34 -4.32
C ARG A 500 -8.40 -17.30 -3.16
N LEU A 501 -7.69 -18.41 -3.47
CA LEU A 501 -7.21 -19.36 -2.45
C LEU A 501 -6.07 -18.78 -1.61
N ARG A 502 -5.15 -18.02 -2.24
CA ARG A 502 -4.07 -17.31 -1.52
C ARG A 502 -4.63 -16.13 -0.72
N LEU A 503 -5.58 -15.40 -1.31
CA LEU A 503 -6.26 -14.29 -0.65
C LEU A 503 -7.01 -14.74 0.62
N ALA A 504 -7.74 -15.85 0.55
CA ALA A 504 -8.43 -16.43 1.69
C ALA A 504 -7.48 -16.69 2.89
N LYS A 505 -6.24 -17.08 2.59
CA LYS A 505 -5.20 -17.30 3.61
C LYS A 505 -4.68 -16.00 4.24
N GLN A 506 -5.00 -14.81 3.71
CA GLN A 506 -4.59 -13.54 4.32
C GLN A 506 -5.50 -13.15 5.49
N SER A 507 -6.78 -13.54 5.49
CA SER A 507 -7.75 -13.09 6.48
C SER A 507 -7.36 -13.33 7.95
N PRO A 508 -6.75 -14.48 8.37
CA PRO A 508 -6.31 -14.62 9.73
C PRO A 508 -5.23 -13.62 10.15
N ARG A 509 -4.43 -13.14 9.18
CA ARG A 509 -3.42 -12.11 9.41
C ARG A 509 -4.06 -10.74 9.60
N TRP A 510 -5.04 -10.40 8.77
CA TRP A 510 -5.81 -9.15 8.89
C TRP A 510 -6.56 -9.07 10.21
N VAL A 511 -7.22 -10.15 10.60
CA VAL A 511 -7.88 -10.26 11.93
C VAL A 511 -6.87 -10.01 13.06
N GLN A 512 -5.68 -10.62 12.98
CA GLN A 512 -4.64 -10.43 14.00
C GLN A 512 -4.08 -9.00 14.05
N GLN A 513 -4.08 -8.30 12.91
CA GLN A 513 -3.67 -6.90 12.77
C GLN A 513 -4.78 -5.90 13.16
N GLY A 514 -6.03 -6.36 13.27
CA GLY A 514 -7.20 -5.53 13.51
C GLY A 514 -7.69 -4.80 12.25
N ILE A 515 -7.37 -5.29 11.06
CA ILE A 515 -7.84 -4.71 9.79
C ILE A 515 -9.31 -5.07 9.57
N ASP A 516 -10.15 -4.06 9.43
CA ASP A 516 -11.57 -4.21 9.07
C ASP A 516 -11.72 -4.37 7.56
N PHE A 517 -11.84 -5.61 7.09
CA PHE A 517 -11.90 -5.91 5.67
C PHE A 517 -13.27 -6.44 5.24
N TYR A 518 -13.68 -6.11 4.02
CA TYR A 518 -14.90 -6.63 3.42
C TYR A 518 -14.82 -8.14 3.18
N ARG A 519 -15.78 -8.89 3.73
CA ARG A 519 -15.85 -10.35 3.57
C ARG A 519 -16.63 -10.73 2.32
N SER A 520 -15.99 -10.59 1.16
CA SER A 520 -16.56 -10.96 -0.14
C SER A 520 -17.04 -12.42 -0.15
N THR A 521 -18.22 -12.65 -0.71
CA THR A 521 -18.76 -14.01 -0.95
C THR A 521 -18.03 -14.76 -2.07
N GLN A 522 -17.15 -14.08 -2.81
CA GLN A 522 -16.34 -14.69 -3.87
C GLN A 522 -15.09 -15.43 -3.34
N VAL A 523 -14.82 -15.32 -2.02
CA VAL A 523 -13.63 -15.86 -1.38
C VAL A 523 -14.03 -16.71 -0.18
N ASP A 524 -13.53 -17.94 -0.12
CA ASP A 524 -13.76 -18.87 0.99
C ASP A 524 -12.85 -18.51 2.18
N TRP A 525 -13.23 -17.52 2.97
CA TRP A 525 -12.44 -17.00 4.10
C TRP A 525 -12.16 -18.06 5.17
N LYS A 526 -10.96 -18.00 5.74
CA LYS A 526 -10.47 -18.94 6.76
C LYS A 526 -10.59 -18.39 8.17
#